data_d3bc433ac228dc07d88e31da518b61b0
#
_entry.id   d3bc433ac228dc07d88e31da518b61b0
#
_cell.length_a   1.000
_cell.length_b   1.000
_cell.length_c   1.000
_cell.angle_alpha   90.00
_cell.angle_beta   90.00
_cell.angle_gamma   90.00
#
_symmetry.space_group_name_H-M   'P 1'
#
loop_
_entity.id
_entity.type
_entity.pdbx_description
1 polymer ?
#
loop_
_entity_poly.entity_id
_entity_poly.type
_entity_poly.pdbx_seq_one_letter_code
_entity_poly.pdbx_strand_id
1 'polypeptide(L)'
;MTLVKKAIPVIALVALAACQTMSDAGSTVGGWFSSGKTANVKLTGAEQNPPVATSATGSGSFTLATDGAVKGSVTTTGVQGTAAHIHRGAKGQNGGVAVGLTKNGDTYSVPDGAKLNEADQAAFKAGNLYVNVHSAANKGGEIRAQLLP
;
A
#
# COMPACT_ATOMS: atom_id res chain seq x y z
N MET A 1 21.57 -15.82 -82.63
CA MET A 1 21.94 -15.84 -81.17
C MET A 1 21.39 -14.59 -80.55
N THR A 2 20.26 -14.72 -79.87
CA THR A 2 19.46 -13.60 -79.37
C THR A 2 19.66 -13.46 -77.90
N LEU A 3 20.22 -12.33 -77.44
CA LEU A 3 20.43 -12.03 -76.04
C LEU A 3 19.12 -11.52 -75.45
N VAL A 4 18.53 -12.28 -74.52
CA VAL A 4 17.36 -11.85 -73.76
C VAL A 4 17.84 -11.11 -72.50
N LYS A 5 17.59 -9.81 -72.45
CA LYS A 5 17.81 -8.99 -71.28
C LYS A 5 16.65 -9.22 -70.28
N LYS A 6 16.92 -9.83 -69.13
CA LYS A 6 15.96 -9.95 -68.03
C LYS A 6 15.91 -8.64 -67.21
N ALA A 7 14.76 -8.01 -67.23
CA ALA A 7 14.47 -6.86 -66.34
C ALA A 7 14.13 -7.36 -64.90
N ILE A 8 14.76 -6.76 -63.93
CA ILE A 8 14.48 -7.00 -62.50
C ILE A 8 13.46 -5.94 -62.06
N PRO A 9 12.32 -6.33 -61.46
CA PRO A 9 11.41 -5.34 -60.88
C PRO A 9 11.96 -4.84 -59.58
N VAL A 10 12.03 -3.52 -59.41
CA VAL A 10 12.28 -2.83 -58.16
C VAL A 10 11.00 -2.90 -57.33
N ILE A 11 11.02 -3.64 -56.24
CA ILE A 11 9.95 -3.65 -55.26
C ILE A 11 10.14 -2.43 -54.34
N ALA A 12 9.25 -1.45 -54.50
CA ALA A 12 9.16 -0.31 -53.60
C ALA A 12 8.58 -0.76 -52.26
N LEU A 13 9.42 -0.71 -51.21
CA LEU A 13 9.01 -0.96 -49.84
C LEU A 13 8.30 0.31 -49.32
N VAL A 14 6.97 0.26 -49.22
CA VAL A 14 6.18 1.31 -48.56
C VAL A 14 6.28 1.09 -47.06
N ALA A 15 7.06 1.93 -46.39
CA ALA A 15 7.07 1.99 -44.93
C ALA A 15 5.78 2.68 -44.47
N LEU A 16 4.83 1.93 -43.90
CA LEU A 16 3.71 2.49 -43.13
C LEU A 16 4.28 3.00 -41.81
N ALA A 17 4.43 4.31 -41.69
CA ALA A 17 4.62 4.96 -40.42
C ALA A 17 3.29 4.88 -39.63
N ALA A 18 3.22 3.97 -38.65
CA ALA A 18 2.16 3.96 -37.67
C ALA A 18 2.38 5.16 -36.74
N CYS A 19 1.58 6.22 -36.89
CA CYS A 19 1.41 7.25 -35.90
C CYS A 19 0.75 6.62 -34.67
N GLN A 20 1.56 6.29 -33.66
CA GLN A 20 1.04 6.06 -32.31
C GLN A 20 0.78 7.44 -31.71
N THR A 21 -0.48 7.82 -31.64
CA THR A 21 -0.92 8.94 -30.82
C THR A 21 -0.83 8.51 -29.36
N MET A 22 0.25 8.88 -28.71
CA MET A 22 0.35 8.87 -27.26
C MET A 22 -0.56 9.97 -26.72
N SER A 23 -1.73 9.59 -26.26
CA SER A 23 -2.56 10.43 -25.41
C SER A 23 -2.01 10.36 -23.99
N ASP A 24 -0.91 11.06 -23.74
CA ASP A 24 -0.44 11.38 -22.41
C ASP A 24 -1.33 12.50 -21.84
N ALA A 25 -2.46 12.10 -21.25
CA ALA A 25 -3.10 12.92 -20.26
C ALA A 25 -2.37 12.66 -18.91
N GLY A 26 -1.10 13.05 -18.86
CA GLY A 26 -0.29 13.03 -17.68
C GLY A 26 -0.74 14.12 -16.73
N SER A 27 -1.58 13.76 -15.75
CA SER A 27 -1.74 14.57 -14.55
C SER A 27 -0.46 14.45 -13.72
N THR A 28 0.50 15.33 -13.99
CA THR A 28 1.69 15.51 -13.17
C THR A 28 1.32 16.25 -11.89
N VAL A 29 0.73 15.57 -10.93
CA VAL A 29 0.84 15.96 -9.52
C VAL A 29 2.15 15.37 -9.02
N GLY A 30 3.15 16.22 -8.94
CA GLY A 30 4.48 15.87 -8.49
C GLY A 30 4.48 15.30 -7.09
N GLY A 31 4.63 13.99 -7.01
CA GLY A 31 4.95 13.27 -5.79
C GLY A 31 6.18 12.44 -6.08
N TRP A 32 7.32 12.90 -5.63
CA TRP A 32 8.57 12.15 -5.61
C TRP A 32 8.44 10.99 -4.62
N PHE A 33 7.67 9.97 -4.99
CA PHE A 33 7.67 8.70 -4.26
C PHE A 33 8.70 7.79 -4.89
N SER A 34 9.87 7.72 -4.30
CA SER A 34 10.76 6.58 -4.44
C SER A 34 9.93 5.32 -4.30
N SER A 35 10.10 4.36 -5.19
CA SER A 35 9.39 3.07 -5.19
C SER A 35 9.42 2.44 -3.80
N GLY A 36 8.31 2.55 -3.08
CA GLY A 36 8.15 2.04 -1.74
C GLY A 36 7.48 0.66 -1.74
N LYS A 37 7.48 0.01 -0.58
CA LYS A 37 6.71 -1.22 -0.35
C LYS A 37 5.34 -0.89 0.24
N THR A 38 4.29 -1.48 -0.31
CA THR A 38 2.90 -1.24 0.11
C THR A 38 2.27 -2.51 0.67
N ALA A 39 1.71 -2.41 1.88
CA ALA A 39 0.87 -3.42 2.51
C ALA A 39 -0.60 -3.02 2.40
N ASN A 40 -1.40 -3.80 1.70
CA ASN A 40 -2.86 -3.68 1.71
C ASN A 40 -3.43 -4.48 2.88
N VAL A 41 -4.37 -3.91 3.63
CA VAL A 41 -4.87 -4.50 4.87
C VAL A 41 -6.39 -4.63 4.89
N LYS A 42 -6.83 -5.72 5.52
CA LYS A 42 -8.22 -5.94 5.91
C LYS A 42 -8.24 -6.30 7.39
N LEU A 43 -8.74 -5.40 8.23
CA LEU A 43 -8.79 -5.57 9.67
C LEU A 43 -10.04 -6.36 10.07
N THR A 44 -9.85 -7.31 10.98
CA THR A 44 -10.92 -8.09 11.59
C THR A 44 -10.63 -8.35 13.06
N GLY A 45 -11.66 -8.69 13.84
CA GLY A 45 -11.50 -9.11 15.24
C GLY A 45 -10.78 -10.44 15.39
N ALA A 46 -10.89 -11.33 14.42
CA ALA A 46 -10.22 -12.64 14.41
C ALA A 46 -8.69 -12.55 14.35
N GLU A 47 -8.15 -11.46 13.78
CA GLU A 47 -6.70 -11.22 13.71
C GLU A 47 -6.14 -10.59 14.99
N GLN A 48 -6.98 -10.21 15.97
CA GLN A 48 -6.52 -9.74 17.27
C GLN A 48 -5.88 -10.87 18.11
N ASN A 49 -5.08 -10.48 19.07
CA ASN A 49 -4.52 -11.40 20.06
C ASN A 49 -4.72 -10.88 21.48
N PRO A 50 -5.64 -11.52 22.28
CA PRO A 50 -6.54 -12.60 21.88
C PRO A 50 -7.58 -12.15 20.85
N PRO A 51 -8.17 -13.09 20.05
CA PRO A 51 -9.23 -12.78 19.09
C PRO A 51 -10.44 -12.11 19.75
N VAL A 52 -11.04 -11.15 19.06
CA VAL A 52 -12.25 -10.43 19.49
C VAL A 52 -13.43 -10.85 18.63
N ALA A 53 -14.51 -11.27 19.27
CA ALA A 53 -15.78 -11.57 18.60
C ALA A 53 -16.51 -10.25 18.28
N THR A 54 -16.33 -9.76 17.06
CA THR A 54 -16.95 -8.53 16.56
C THR A 54 -17.26 -8.68 15.07
N SER A 55 -18.30 -8.00 14.59
CA SER A 55 -18.59 -7.84 13.17
C SER A 55 -17.87 -6.62 12.55
N ALA A 56 -17.17 -5.85 13.37
CA ALA A 56 -16.42 -4.69 12.90
C ALA A 56 -15.31 -5.10 11.93
N THR A 57 -15.09 -4.26 10.93
CA THR A 57 -14.05 -4.46 9.92
C THR A 57 -13.35 -3.15 9.59
N GLY A 58 -12.21 -3.25 8.94
CA GLY A 58 -11.54 -2.08 8.36
C GLY A 58 -10.73 -2.48 7.13
N SER A 59 -10.44 -1.52 6.27
CA SER A 59 -9.58 -1.73 5.11
C SER A 59 -8.77 -0.49 4.79
N GLY A 60 -7.62 -0.68 4.15
CA GLY A 60 -6.75 0.40 3.76
C GLY A 60 -5.40 -0.08 3.26
N SER A 61 -4.44 0.83 3.24
CA SER A 61 -3.08 0.50 2.82
C SER A 61 -2.04 1.37 3.51
N PHE A 62 -0.83 0.82 3.66
CA PHE A 62 0.32 1.53 4.20
C PHE A 62 1.52 1.35 3.27
N THR A 63 2.18 2.44 2.94
CA THR A 63 3.37 2.44 2.08
C THR A 63 4.57 2.96 2.86
N LEU A 64 5.66 2.20 2.82
CA LEU A 64 6.97 2.59 3.32
C LEU A 64 7.83 3.01 2.13
N ALA A 65 8.23 4.28 2.08
CA ALA A 65 9.17 4.80 1.11
C ALA A 65 10.61 4.40 1.44
N THR A 66 11.51 4.53 0.48
CA THR A 66 12.93 4.15 0.66
C THR A 66 13.69 5.01 1.66
N ASP A 67 13.23 6.24 1.91
CA ASP A 67 13.79 7.17 2.91
C ASP A 67 13.22 6.97 4.33
N GLY A 68 12.42 5.92 4.53
CA GLY A 68 11.76 5.60 5.79
C GLY A 68 10.43 6.32 6.03
N ALA A 69 10.02 7.23 5.16
CA ALA A 69 8.72 7.87 5.29
C ALA A 69 7.60 6.81 5.17
N VAL A 70 6.65 6.86 6.09
CA VAL A 70 5.48 5.98 6.07
C VAL A 70 4.23 6.81 5.84
N LYS A 71 3.34 6.32 4.99
CA LYS A 71 2.03 6.92 4.70
C LYS A 71 0.98 5.83 4.61
N GLY A 72 -0.26 6.22 4.80
CA GLY A 72 -1.39 5.32 4.64
C GLY A 72 -2.50 5.61 5.59
N SER A 73 -3.58 4.88 5.42
CA SER A 73 -4.77 4.99 6.27
C SER A 73 -5.58 3.70 6.25
N VAL A 74 -6.45 3.56 7.24
CA VAL A 74 -7.53 2.58 7.28
C VAL A 74 -8.85 3.29 7.52
N THR A 75 -9.89 2.83 6.85
CA THR A 75 -11.28 3.22 7.13
C THR A 75 -12.00 2.03 7.73
N THR A 76 -12.78 2.26 8.78
CA THR A 76 -13.44 1.23 9.57
C THR A 76 -14.96 1.27 9.42
N THR A 77 -15.60 0.13 9.70
CA THR A 77 -17.05 -0.01 9.73
C THR A 77 -17.43 -0.85 10.94
N GLY A 78 -18.48 -0.44 11.64
CA GLY A 78 -19.03 -1.19 12.78
C GLY A 78 -18.21 -1.12 14.07
N VAL A 79 -17.14 -0.33 14.13
CA VAL A 79 -16.36 -0.10 15.36
C VAL A 79 -16.54 1.34 15.84
N GLN A 80 -16.79 1.51 17.15
CA GLN A 80 -16.72 2.82 17.83
C GLN A 80 -15.25 3.08 18.23
N GLY A 81 -14.40 3.28 17.23
CA GLY A 81 -12.97 3.35 17.46
C GLY A 81 -12.55 4.62 18.18
N THR A 82 -11.70 4.49 19.19
CA THR A 82 -11.16 5.59 20.01
C THR A 82 -9.76 6.01 19.55
N ALA A 83 -8.94 5.05 19.11
CA ALA A 83 -7.58 5.25 18.64
C ALA A 83 -7.18 4.13 17.67
N ALA A 84 -6.13 4.35 16.89
CA ALA A 84 -5.51 3.32 16.08
C ALA A 84 -3.99 3.53 16.02
N HIS A 85 -3.24 2.44 15.92
CA HIS A 85 -1.78 2.46 15.91
C HIS A 85 -1.22 1.41 14.97
N ILE A 86 -0.01 1.69 14.46
CA ILE A 86 0.88 0.66 13.94
C ILE A 86 1.77 0.20 15.09
N HIS A 87 1.83 -1.10 15.29
CA HIS A 87 2.59 -1.76 16.36
C HIS A 87 3.68 -2.67 15.80
N ARG A 88 4.70 -2.93 16.61
CA ARG A 88 5.70 -3.97 16.40
C ARG A 88 5.14 -5.31 16.83
N GLY A 89 5.30 -6.34 16.04
CA GLY A 89 4.91 -7.71 16.37
C GLY A 89 4.67 -8.56 15.12
N ALA A 90 5.13 -9.78 15.17
CA ALA A 90 4.79 -10.80 14.18
C ALA A 90 3.29 -11.17 14.28
N LYS A 91 2.79 -11.91 13.28
CA LYS A 91 1.40 -12.39 13.31
C LYS A 91 1.12 -13.17 14.59
N GLY A 92 0.02 -12.81 15.27
CA GLY A 92 -0.38 -13.40 16.53
C GLY A 92 0.41 -12.93 17.77
N GLN A 93 1.32 -11.96 17.63
CA GLN A 93 2.06 -11.38 18.77
C GLN A 93 1.66 -9.92 18.98
N ASN A 94 1.60 -9.50 20.26
CA ASN A 94 1.40 -8.12 20.64
C ASN A 94 2.73 -7.44 20.91
N GLY A 95 2.81 -6.12 20.66
CA GLY A 95 4.02 -5.36 20.91
C GLY A 95 3.78 -3.86 21.02
N GLY A 96 4.86 -3.12 21.20
CA GLY A 96 4.81 -1.67 21.41
C GLY A 96 4.40 -0.88 20.19
N VAL A 97 3.89 0.34 20.41
CA VAL A 97 3.51 1.27 19.34
C VAL A 97 4.74 1.72 18.55
N ALA A 98 4.67 1.65 17.24
CA ALA A 98 5.63 2.24 16.31
C ALA A 98 5.14 3.60 15.80
N VAL A 99 3.86 3.71 15.42
CA VAL A 99 3.24 4.95 14.92
C VAL A 99 1.81 5.07 15.43
N GLY A 100 1.47 6.21 16.03
CA GLY A 100 0.09 6.58 16.32
C GLY A 100 -0.60 7.11 15.07
N LEU A 101 -1.88 6.77 14.87
CA LEU A 101 -2.66 7.26 13.73
C LEU A 101 -3.59 8.38 14.16
N THR A 102 -3.76 9.38 13.28
CA THR A 102 -4.69 10.49 13.47
C THR A 102 -6.09 10.06 13.04
N LYS A 103 -7.07 10.23 13.95
CA LYS A 103 -8.48 9.91 13.69
C LYS A 103 -9.19 11.06 12.99
N ASN A 104 -9.95 10.76 11.93
CA ASN A 104 -10.92 11.65 11.30
C ASN A 104 -12.18 10.84 10.94
N GLY A 105 -13.23 10.96 11.74
CA GLY A 105 -14.40 10.10 11.63
C GLY A 105 -14.03 8.63 11.82
N ASP A 106 -14.35 7.80 10.83
CA ASP A 106 -14.04 6.36 10.80
C ASP A 106 -12.70 6.05 10.11
N THR A 107 -11.96 7.07 9.70
CA THR A 107 -10.66 6.93 9.05
C THR A 107 -9.52 7.26 10.02
N TYR A 108 -8.47 6.45 9.99
CA TYR A 108 -7.26 6.61 10.78
C TYR A 108 -6.07 6.67 9.85
N SER A 109 -5.37 7.79 9.82
CA SER A 109 -4.28 8.08 8.88
C SER A 109 -2.95 8.24 9.60
N VAL A 110 -1.88 7.83 8.94
CA VAL A 110 -0.52 8.15 9.39
C VAL A 110 -0.35 9.67 9.38
N PRO A 111 0.17 10.29 10.46
CA PRO A 111 0.44 11.72 10.49
C PRO A 111 1.45 12.13 9.41
N ASP A 112 1.31 13.35 8.91
CA ASP A 112 2.27 13.91 7.95
C ASP A 112 3.68 13.94 8.53
N GLY A 113 4.67 13.58 7.71
CA GLY A 113 6.07 13.56 8.10
C GLY A 113 6.50 12.38 8.97
N ALA A 114 5.60 11.42 9.26
CA ALA A 114 5.95 10.23 10.02
C ALA A 114 7.01 9.40 9.30
N LYS A 115 8.03 8.95 10.05
CA LYS A 115 9.11 8.08 9.58
C LYS A 115 9.30 6.91 10.52
N LEU A 116 9.54 5.74 9.95
CA LEU A 116 9.99 4.57 10.68
C LEU A 116 11.51 4.63 10.87
N ASN A 117 12.00 4.29 12.06
CA ASN A 117 13.42 4.05 12.26
C ASN A 117 13.88 2.78 11.49
N GLU A 118 15.17 2.54 11.38
CA GLU A 118 15.73 1.44 10.60
C GLU A 118 15.20 0.06 11.04
N ALA A 119 15.04 -0.15 12.36
CA ALA A 119 14.53 -1.40 12.91
C ALA A 119 13.04 -1.61 12.52
N ASP A 120 12.24 -0.55 12.57
CA ASP A 120 10.82 -0.60 12.17
C ASP A 120 10.66 -0.73 10.65
N GLN A 121 11.56 -0.16 9.85
CA GLN A 121 11.59 -0.37 8.40
C GLN A 121 11.90 -1.83 8.07
N ALA A 122 12.88 -2.44 8.76
CA ALA A 122 13.18 -3.85 8.62
C ALA A 122 12.00 -4.72 9.05
N ALA A 123 11.34 -4.38 10.16
CA ALA A 123 10.14 -5.07 10.65
C ALA A 123 8.98 -4.96 9.64
N PHE A 124 8.74 -3.79 9.04
CA PHE A 124 7.74 -3.62 7.98
C PHE A 124 8.02 -4.55 6.79
N LYS A 125 9.26 -4.53 6.28
CA LYS A 125 9.69 -5.36 5.14
C LYS A 125 9.58 -6.87 5.42
N ALA A 126 9.73 -7.26 6.69
CA ALA A 126 9.61 -8.64 7.16
C ALA A 126 8.16 -9.04 7.51
N GLY A 127 7.19 -8.12 7.42
CA GLY A 127 5.80 -8.38 7.83
C GLY A 127 5.62 -8.49 9.35
N ASN A 128 6.49 -7.88 10.15
CA ASN A 128 6.48 -7.90 11.60
C ASN A 128 5.95 -6.59 12.21
N LEU A 129 5.13 -5.85 11.46
CA LEU A 129 4.30 -4.78 11.98
C LEU A 129 2.84 -5.13 11.77
N TYR A 130 1.97 -4.61 12.62
CA TYR A 130 0.52 -4.73 12.45
C TYR A 130 -0.17 -3.40 12.76
N VAL A 131 -1.33 -3.18 12.19
CA VAL A 131 -2.24 -2.09 12.54
C VAL A 131 -3.41 -2.63 13.33
N ASN A 132 -3.84 -1.89 14.36
CA ASN A 132 -5.08 -2.17 15.06
C ASN A 132 -5.86 -0.90 15.37
N VAL A 133 -7.16 -1.09 15.58
CA VAL A 133 -8.08 -0.03 16.02
C VAL A 133 -8.66 -0.44 17.39
N HIS A 134 -8.59 0.48 18.33
CA HIS A 134 -9.06 0.30 19.70
C HIS A 134 -10.45 0.90 19.86
N SER A 135 -11.24 0.34 20.77
CA SER A 135 -12.51 0.90 21.21
C SER A 135 -12.59 0.96 22.74
N ALA A 136 -13.62 1.61 23.27
CA ALA A 136 -13.85 1.66 24.72
C ALA A 136 -14.07 0.25 25.30
N ALA A 137 -14.73 -0.63 24.54
CA ALA A 137 -14.98 -2.02 24.93
C ALA A 137 -13.72 -2.89 24.81
N ASN A 138 -12.85 -2.61 23.84
CA ASN A 138 -11.66 -3.40 23.53
C ASN A 138 -10.42 -2.49 23.54
N LYS A 139 -9.97 -2.12 24.74
CA LYS A 139 -8.82 -1.21 24.93
C LYS A 139 -7.50 -1.76 24.41
N GLY A 140 -7.35 -3.09 24.34
CA GLY A 140 -6.21 -3.77 23.73
C GLY A 140 -6.24 -3.82 22.20
N GLY A 141 -7.36 -3.43 21.59
CA GLY A 141 -7.66 -3.45 20.14
C GLY A 141 -8.88 -4.30 19.84
N GLU A 142 -9.74 -3.85 18.95
CA GLU A 142 -10.95 -4.54 18.52
C GLU A 142 -10.77 -5.25 17.17
N ILE A 143 -10.15 -4.59 16.21
CA ILE A 143 -9.82 -5.14 14.89
C ILE A 143 -8.35 -4.91 14.56
N ARG A 144 -7.74 -5.87 13.87
CA ARG A 144 -6.31 -5.88 13.55
C ARG A 144 -6.05 -6.44 12.15
N ALA A 145 -4.94 -6.02 11.55
CA ALA A 145 -4.34 -6.67 10.38
C ALA A 145 -2.82 -6.63 10.45
N GLN A 146 -2.16 -7.68 9.98
CA GLN A 146 -0.71 -7.69 9.78
C GLN A 146 -0.35 -6.86 8.54
N LEU A 147 0.72 -6.09 8.58
CA LEU A 147 1.27 -5.36 7.43
C LEU A 147 2.19 -6.30 6.64
N LEU A 148 1.70 -6.79 5.50
CA LEU A 148 2.41 -7.71 4.62
C LEU A 148 2.65 -7.00 3.28
N PRO A 149 3.84 -6.38 3.06
CA PRO A 149 4.18 -5.62 1.85
C PRO A 149 4.62 -6.49 0.67
#